data_93b21c1d416f0bd396165cceb5b85e19
#
_entry.id   93b21c1d416f0bd396165cceb5b85e19
#
_cell.length_a   1.000
_cell.length_b   1.000
_cell.length_c   1.000
_cell.angle_alpha   90.00
_cell.angle_beta   90.00
_cell.angle_gamma   90.00
#
_symmetry.space_group_name_H-M   'P 1'
#
loop_
_entity.id
_entity.type
_entity.pdbx_description
1 polymer ?
#
loop_
_entity_poly.entity_id
_entity_poly.type
_entity_poly.pdbx_seq_one_letter_code
_entity_poly.pdbx_strand_id
1 'polypeptide(L)'
;GRRNLAELARPGHETLVIDRGLAQVAEYIRANWQSRRLVVLASGDTSLFSVRAYLQKKLPEVPFGVLPGISSLQYLLARRGLNLNELKIITMHGANNANLLNTVMRERATAIFTGGENSPQAIAARLAQLDFAELTLTVGENLSYPDERIVSGSPEQIAAQSFAPLSLMLAENAQPEARPWPYLPAGLPDELFERLTDASGKIVPMTKSEVRAIITSKLRLRENSRLLEIGSGTGSVTVEAALAAYAGHVWTLELNPQAQTACRRNLAKF
;
A
#
# COMPACT_ATOMS: atom_id res chain seq x y z
N GLY A 1 -17.88 -14.37 7.54
CA GLY A 1 -17.57 -14.07 8.95
C GLY A 1 -18.76 -14.38 9.86
N ARG A 2 -18.57 -14.35 11.19
CA ARG A 2 -19.63 -14.68 12.17
C ARG A 2 -20.88 -13.80 12.05
N ARG A 3 -20.72 -12.50 11.78
CA ARG A 3 -21.85 -11.57 11.56
C ARG A 3 -22.74 -12.04 10.41
N ASN A 4 -22.18 -12.33 9.24
CA ASN A 4 -22.97 -12.77 8.07
C ASN A 4 -23.67 -14.10 8.31
N LEU A 5 -23.05 -15.01 9.08
CA LEU A 5 -23.70 -16.28 9.44
C LEU A 5 -24.87 -16.04 10.38
N ALA A 6 -24.73 -15.15 11.37
CA ALA A 6 -25.83 -14.83 12.30
C ALA A 6 -27.06 -14.24 11.59
N GLU A 7 -26.84 -13.47 10.52
CA GLU A 7 -27.94 -12.84 9.76
C GLU A 7 -28.58 -13.76 8.71
N LEU A 8 -27.77 -14.61 8.05
CA LEU A 8 -28.19 -15.32 6.84
C LEU A 8 -28.36 -16.83 7.04
N ALA A 9 -27.78 -17.42 8.10
CA ALA A 9 -27.98 -18.84 8.38
C ALA A 9 -29.41 -19.08 8.90
N ARG A 10 -30.03 -20.17 8.42
CA ARG A 10 -31.36 -20.61 8.83
C ARG A 10 -31.28 -21.87 9.66
N PRO A 11 -32.30 -22.22 10.46
CA PRO A 11 -32.38 -23.51 11.12
C PRO A 11 -32.20 -24.65 10.13
N GLY A 12 -31.32 -25.60 10.49
CA GLY A 12 -30.96 -26.74 9.63
C GLY A 12 -29.76 -26.52 8.71
N HIS A 13 -29.20 -25.32 8.62
CA HIS A 13 -27.94 -25.11 7.93
C HIS A 13 -26.76 -25.54 8.81
N GLU A 14 -25.90 -26.40 8.25
CA GLU A 14 -24.57 -26.64 8.82
C GLU A 14 -23.70 -25.42 8.54
N THR A 15 -23.09 -24.84 9.57
CA THR A 15 -22.29 -23.61 9.43
C THR A 15 -20.84 -23.83 9.83
N LEU A 16 -19.90 -23.33 9.02
CA LEU A 16 -18.47 -23.35 9.27
C LEU A 16 -17.93 -21.91 9.34
N VAL A 17 -17.38 -21.52 10.49
CA VAL A 17 -16.76 -20.20 10.64
C VAL A 17 -15.32 -20.23 10.15
N ILE A 18 -14.94 -19.21 9.36
CA ILE A 18 -13.56 -19.05 8.86
C ILE A 18 -12.71 -18.39 9.96
N ASP A 19 -12.38 -19.10 11.01
CA ASP A 19 -11.57 -18.61 12.13
C ASP A 19 -10.26 -19.39 12.33
N ARG A 20 -10.19 -20.63 11.82
CA ARG A 20 -9.03 -21.54 11.96
C ARG A 20 -8.15 -21.66 10.71
N GLY A 21 -8.33 -20.75 9.75
CA GLY A 21 -7.55 -20.70 8.52
C GLY A 21 -8.30 -21.14 7.27
N LEU A 22 -7.96 -20.48 6.19
CA LEU A 22 -8.59 -20.71 4.87
C LEU A 22 -8.29 -22.10 4.29
N ALA A 23 -7.21 -22.75 4.72
CA ALA A 23 -6.85 -24.08 4.23
C ALA A 23 -7.90 -25.14 4.61
N GLN A 24 -8.38 -25.13 5.85
CA GLN A 24 -9.41 -26.09 6.30
C GLN A 24 -10.73 -25.88 5.56
N VAL A 25 -11.08 -24.62 5.26
CA VAL A 25 -12.27 -24.31 4.46
C VAL A 25 -12.14 -24.85 3.05
N ALA A 26 -10.96 -24.70 2.43
CA ALA A 26 -10.70 -25.25 1.10
C ALA A 26 -10.80 -26.79 1.09
N GLU A 27 -10.25 -27.46 2.10
CA GLU A 27 -10.36 -28.92 2.24
C GLU A 27 -11.80 -29.37 2.43
N TYR A 28 -12.58 -28.67 3.28
CA TYR A 28 -13.99 -28.98 3.46
C TYR A 28 -14.79 -28.82 2.15
N ILE A 29 -14.54 -27.74 1.38
CA ILE A 29 -15.17 -27.52 0.08
C ILE A 29 -14.79 -28.66 -0.87
N ARG A 30 -13.50 -29.01 -0.98
CA ARG A 30 -13.02 -30.08 -1.85
C ARG A 30 -13.69 -31.41 -1.56
N ALA A 31 -13.89 -31.73 -0.29
CA ALA A 31 -14.50 -33.01 0.13
C ALA A 31 -16.02 -33.08 -0.10
N ASN A 32 -16.71 -31.96 -0.21
CA ASN A 32 -18.18 -31.95 -0.14
C ASN A 32 -18.88 -31.29 -1.35
N TRP A 33 -18.16 -30.61 -2.27
CA TRP A 33 -18.81 -29.81 -3.32
C TRP A 33 -19.66 -30.61 -4.31
N GLN A 34 -19.36 -31.91 -4.52
CA GLN A 34 -20.12 -32.78 -5.42
C GLN A 34 -21.40 -33.30 -4.80
N SER A 35 -21.45 -33.42 -3.47
CA SER A 35 -22.55 -34.04 -2.74
C SER A 35 -23.44 -33.01 -1.98
N ARG A 36 -22.98 -31.81 -1.80
CA ARG A 36 -23.64 -30.74 -1.02
C ARG A 36 -23.68 -29.41 -1.76
N ARG A 37 -24.72 -28.64 -1.51
CA ARG A 37 -24.79 -27.25 -1.91
C ARG A 37 -24.05 -26.39 -0.88
N LEU A 38 -22.91 -25.84 -1.26
CA LEU A 38 -22.05 -25.03 -0.39
C LEU A 38 -22.21 -23.54 -0.75
N VAL A 39 -22.29 -22.69 0.27
CA VAL A 39 -22.32 -21.23 0.12
C VAL A 39 -21.22 -20.61 0.97
N VAL A 40 -20.34 -19.84 0.36
CA VAL A 40 -19.30 -19.07 1.06
C VAL A 40 -19.74 -17.63 1.17
N LEU A 41 -19.96 -17.16 2.40
CA LEU A 41 -20.33 -15.77 2.69
C LEU A 41 -19.08 -14.92 2.85
N ALA A 42 -18.89 -13.98 1.94
CA ALA A 42 -17.86 -12.96 2.00
C ALA A 42 -18.51 -11.58 2.26
N SER A 43 -17.77 -10.69 2.92
CA SER A 43 -18.22 -9.32 3.09
C SER A 43 -17.90 -8.50 1.85
N GLY A 44 -18.82 -7.63 1.43
CA GLY A 44 -18.65 -6.72 0.32
C GLY A 44 -18.57 -7.38 -1.05
N ASP A 45 -17.76 -6.81 -1.94
CA ASP A 45 -17.54 -7.34 -3.28
C ASP A 45 -16.51 -8.48 -3.27
N THR A 46 -16.92 -9.63 -3.78
CA THR A 46 -16.08 -10.84 -3.85
C THR A 46 -14.93 -10.72 -4.85
N SER A 47 -14.90 -9.70 -5.71
CA SER A 47 -13.80 -9.44 -6.64
C SER A 47 -12.68 -8.57 -6.04
N LEU A 48 -12.92 -7.92 -4.89
CA LEU A 48 -12.00 -6.97 -4.29
C LEU A 48 -11.43 -7.52 -2.95
N PHE A 49 -10.16 -7.92 -2.95
CA PHE A 49 -9.41 -8.47 -1.78
C PHE A 49 -10.20 -9.53 -0.98
N SER A 50 -10.89 -10.41 -1.66
CA SER A 50 -11.78 -11.39 -1.07
C SER A 50 -11.15 -12.79 -0.96
N VAL A 51 -11.70 -13.59 -0.04
CA VAL A 51 -11.41 -15.02 0.09
C VAL A 51 -11.61 -15.81 -1.21
N ARG A 52 -12.43 -15.30 -2.14
CA ARG A 52 -12.68 -15.92 -3.45
C ARG A 52 -11.39 -16.20 -4.22
N ALA A 53 -10.49 -15.23 -4.33
CA ALA A 53 -9.23 -15.40 -5.07
C ALA A 53 -8.38 -16.53 -4.51
N TYR A 54 -8.32 -16.66 -3.18
CA TYR A 54 -7.65 -17.77 -2.51
C TYR A 54 -8.31 -19.13 -2.83
N LEU A 55 -9.63 -19.21 -2.72
CA LEU A 55 -10.38 -20.44 -2.96
C LEU A 55 -10.27 -20.89 -4.42
N GLN A 56 -10.43 -20.00 -5.38
CA GLN A 56 -10.26 -20.31 -6.80
C GLN A 56 -8.85 -20.83 -7.13
N LYS A 57 -7.81 -20.27 -6.51
CA LYS A 57 -6.44 -20.74 -6.68
C LYS A 57 -6.21 -22.11 -6.06
N LYS A 58 -6.85 -22.40 -4.93
CA LYS A 58 -6.68 -23.67 -4.18
C LYS A 58 -7.58 -24.78 -4.69
N LEU A 59 -8.66 -24.46 -5.36
CA LEU A 59 -9.72 -25.38 -5.80
C LEU A 59 -10.06 -25.12 -7.27
N PRO A 60 -9.09 -25.27 -8.20
CA PRO A 60 -9.31 -25.01 -9.63
C PRO A 60 -10.36 -25.98 -10.23
N GLU A 61 -10.56 -27.14 -9.60
CA GLU A 61 -11.52 -28.18 -9.99
C GLU A 61 -12.97 -27.86 -9.59
N VAL A 62 -13.19 -26.89 -8.69
CA VAL A 62 -14.52 -26.56 -8.17
C VAL A 62 -15.14 -25.41 -8.94
N PRO A 63 -16.32 -25.57 -9.57
CA PRO A 63 -17.00 -24.46 -10.22
C PRO A 63 -17.63 -23.52 -9.18
N PHE A 64 -17.30 -22.23 -9.24
CA PHE A 64 -17.85 -21.21 -8.37
C PHE A 64 -18.85 -20.32 -9.11
N GLY A 65 -20.12 -20.34 -8.69
CA GLY A 65 -21.09 -19.29 -8.98
C GLY A 65 -20.83 -18.09 -8.07
N VAL A 66 -20.85 -16.86 -8.60
CA VAL A 66 -20.57 -15.65 -7.84
C VAL A 66 -21.76 -14.72 -7.85
N LEU A 67 -22.24 -14.35 -6.66
CA LEU A 67 -23.21 -13.28 -6.48
C LEU A 67 -22.43 -12.02 -6.06
N PRO A 68 -22.45 -10.95 -6.86
CA PRO A 68 -21.77 -9.71 -6.52
C PRO A 68 -22.46 -8.98 -5.38
N GLY A 69 -21.68 -8.21 -4.62
CA GLY A 69 -22.16 -7.32 -3.58
C GLY A 69 -21.48 -5.96 -3.69
N ILE A 70 -22.02 -4.96 -3.01
CA ILE A 70 -21.40 -3.63 -2.90
C ILE A 70 -20.26 -3.72 -1.90
N SER A 71 -19.05 -3.30 -2.31
CA SER A 71 -17.90 -3.26 -1.41
C SER A 71 -18.00 -2.11 -0.41
N SER A 72 -17.35 -2.25 0.75
CA SER A 72 -17.18 -1.14 1.70
C SER A 72 -16.51 0.08 1.05
N LEU A 73 -15.65 -0.14 0.06
CA LEU A 73 -15.05 0.94 -0.72
C LEU A 73 -16.09 1.70 -1.55
N GLN A 74 -16.90 1.00 -2.35
CA GLN A 74 -17.96 1.64 -3.14
C GLN A 74 -18.94 2.41 -2.25
N TYR A 75 -19.29 1.83 -1.10
CA TYR A 75 -20.16 2.47 -0.13
C TYR A 75 -19.55 3.77 0.42
N LEU A 76 -18.27 3.73 0.85
CA LEU A 76 -17.58 4.92 1.39
C LEU A 76 -17.38 5.99 0.32
N LEU A 77 -17.05 5.62 -0.92
CA LEU A 77 -16.91 6.56 -2.03
C LEU A 77 -18.24 7.28 -2.33
N ALA A 78 -19.35 6.55 -2.35
CA ALA A 78 -20.68 7.14 -2.52
C ALA A 78 -21.02 8.16 -1.41
N ARG A 79 -20.64 7.86 -0.15
CA ARG A 79 -20.80 8.78 1.00
C ARG A 79 -19.91 10.02 0.89
N ARG A 80 -18.78 9.91 0.17
CA ARG A 80 -17.80 11.00 -0.03
C ARG A 80 -17.96 11.74 -1.36
N GLY A 81 -18.82 11.26 -2.27
CA GLY A 81 -18.97 11.84 -3.60
C GLY A 81 -17.74 11.65 -4.50
N LEU A 82 -16.97 10.57 -4.27
CA LEU A 82 -15.77 10.26 -5.03
C LEU A 82 -16.02 9.16 -6.06
N ASN A 83 -15.28 9.20 -7.16
CA ASN A 83 -15.35 8.21 -8.24
C ASN A 83 -14.25 7.15 -8.07
N LEU A 84 -14.59 5.89 -8.34
CA LEU A 84 -13.65 4.76 -8.25
C LEU A 84 -12.46 4.91 -9.21
N ASN A 85 -12.67 5.55 -10.35
CA ASN A 85 -11.65 5.73 -11.39
C ASN A 85 -10.55 6.75 -11.03
N GLU A 86 -10.79 7.56 -10.00
CA GLU A 86 -9.93 8.67 -9.61
C GLU A 86 -9.01 8.33 -8.44
N LEU A 87 -8.99 7.07 -8.04
CA LEU A 87 -8.23 6.67 -6.87
C LEU A 87 -7.37 5.42 -7.10
N LYS A 88 -6.28 5.36 -6.36
CA LYS A 88 -5.46 4.15 -6.24
C LYS A 88 -5.97 3.30 -5.08
N ILE A 89 -6.01 1.99 -5.28
CA ILE A 89 -6.44 1.04 -4.24
C ILE A 89 -5.23 0.25 -3.78
N ILE A 90 -4.97 0.24 -2.49
CA ILE A 90 -3.93 -0.57 -1.85
C ILE A 90 -4.49 -1.36 -0.68
N THR A 91 -3.85 -2.48 -0.37
CA THR A 91 -4.16 -3.26 0.82
C THR A 91 -2.95 -3.29 1.75
N MET A 92 -3.21 -3.03 3.02
CA MET A 92 -2.26 -3.18 4.13
C MET A 92 -2.58 -4.43 4.96
N HIS A 93 -3.59 -5.21 4.54
CA HIS A 93 -4.02 -6.41 5.24
C HIS A 93 -3.00 -7.52 5.03
N GLY A 94 -2.28 -7.88 6.10
CA GLY A 94 -1.27 -8.96 6.06
C GLY A 94 0.01 -8.64 5.27
N ALA A 95 0.23 -7.40 4.85
CA ALA A 95 1.40 -6.98 4.12
C ALA A 95 2.01 -5.70 4.71
N ASN A 96 3.31 -5.68 4.86
CA ASN A 96 4.05 -4.44 5.07
C ASN A 96 4.22 -3.78 3.69
N ASN A 97 3.27 -2.94 3.29
CA ASN A 97 3.34 -2.26 2.00
C ASN A 97 4.32 -1.08 2.13
N ALA A 98 5.56 -1.32 1.71
CA ALA A 98 6.60 -0.29 1.68
C ALA A 98 6.24 0.94 0.83
N ASN A 99 5.23 0.79 -0.06
CA ASN A 99 4.82 1.82 -1.00
C ASN A 99 3.67 2.71 -0.51
N LEU A 100 3.15 2.48 0.69
CA LEU A 100 2.04 3.28 1.23
C LEU A 100 2.33 4.79 1.08
N LEU A 101 3.47 5.22 1.61
CA LEU A 101 3.84 6.64 1.64
C LEU A 101 3.97 7.21 0.21
N ASN A 102 4.72 6.51 -0.65
CA ASN A 102 4.88 6.90 -2.05
C ASN A 102 3.54 6.97 -2.81
N THR A 103 2.63 6.04 -2.54
CA THR A 103 1.32 6.04 -3.21
C THR A 103 0.50 7.25 -2.76
N VAL A 104 0.40 7.49 -1.45
CA VAL A 104 -0.36 8.61 -0.90
C VAL A 104 0.23 9.96 -1.35
N MET A 105 1.55 10.06 -1.47
CA MET A 105 2.22 11.28 -1.95
C MET A 105 1.91 11.58 -3.42
N ARG A 106 1.77 10.57 -4.26
CA ARG A 106 1.63 10.71 -5.71
C ARG A 106 0.19 10.81 -6.20
N GLU A 107 -0.73 10.21 -5.50
CA GLU A 107 -2.10 10.06 -5.94
C GLU A 107 -3.00 11.12 -5.27
N ARG A 108 -3.95 11.66 -6.01
CA ARG A 108 -4.95 12.58 -5.46
C ARG A 108 -5.85 11.90 -4.44
N ALA A 109 -6.11 10.63 -4.63
CA ALA A 109 -6.88 9.82 -3.70
C ALA A 109 -6.37 8.38 -3.65
N THR A 110 -6.23 7.84 -2.45
CA THR A 110 -5.80 6.46 -2.21
C THR A 110 -6.78 5.80 -1.24
N ALA A 111 -7.36 4.68 -1.66
CA ALA A 111 -8.13 3.80 -0.78
C ALA A 111 -7.20 2.75 -0.17
N ILE A 112 -7.23 2.62 1.15
CA ILE A 112 -6.33 1.79 1.93
C ILE A 112 -7.16 0.79 2.74
N PHE A 113 -7.11 -0.49 2.36
CA PHE A 113 -7.68 -1.56 3.17
C PHE A 113 -6.77 -1.83 4.35
N THR A 114 -7.23 -1.49 5.54
CA THR A 114 -6.49 -1.61 6.81
C THR A 114 -6.66 -2.98 7.44
N GLY A 115 -5.77 -3.38 8.35
CA GLY A 115 -5.91 -4.63 9.10
C GLY A 115 -4.68 -5.02 9.90
N GLY A 116 -4.89 -5.76 10.98
CA GLY A 116 -3.82 -6.19 11.87
C GLY A 116 -3.05 -5.02 12.48
N GLU A 117 -1.73 -5.05 12.39
CA GLU A 117 -0.84 -3.98 12.87
C GLU A 117 -0.99 -2.67 12.07
N ASN A 118 -1.50 -2.75 10.84
CA ASN A 118 -1.78 -1.60 9.99
C ASN A 118 -3.21 -1.08 10.23
N SER A 119 -3.51 -0.71 11.48
CA SER A 119 -4.76 -0.05 11.83
C SER A 119 -4.81 1.38 11.27
N PRO A 120 -6.01 2.00 11.14
CA PRO A 120 -6.11 3.38 10.66
C PRO A 120 -5.24 4.36 11.41
N GLN A 121 -5.22 4.29 12.76
CA GLN A 121 -4.40 5.17 13.59
C GLN A 121 -2.89 4.94 13.40
N ALA A 122 -2.46 3.68 13.22
CA ALA A 122 -1.05 3.36 12.97
C ALA A 122 -0.58 3.88 11.60
N ILE A 123 -1.42 3.76 10.58
CA ILE A 123 -1.15 4.32 9.25
C ILE A 123 -1.12 5.85 9.31
N ALA A 124 -2.10 6.47 9.99
CA ALA A 124 -2.16 7.92 10.15
C ALA A 124 -0.94 8.46 10.89
N ALA A 125 -0.46 7.79 11.95
CA ALA A 125 0.75 8.17 12.67
C ALA A 125 2.01 8.13 11.78
N ARG A 126 2.10 7.20 10.84
CA ARG A 126 3.19 7.15 9.86
C ARG A 126 3.10 8.30 8.85
N LEU A 127 1.89 8.63 8.39
CA LEU A 127 1.66 9.72 7.47
C LEU A 127 1.89 11.09 8.14
N ALA A 128 1.57 11.24 9.42
CA ALA A 128 1.82 12.44 10.20
C ALA A 128 3.32 12.80 10.39
N GLN A 129 4.22 11.82 10.15
CA GLN A 129 5.67 12.08 10.18
C GLN A 129 6.18 12.75 8.91
N LEU A 130 5.36 12.84 7.89
CA LEU A 130 5.67 13.48 6.61
C LEU A 130 4.97 14.83 6.55
N ASP A 131 5.66 15.83 6.02
CA ASP A 131 5.12 17.17 5.85
C ASP A 131 4.20 17.21 4.61
N PHE A 132 2.96 16.80 4.80
CA PHE A 132 1.92 16.93 3.79
C PHE A 132 1.19 18.27 3.98
N ALA A 133 1.30 19.17 3.03
CA ALA A 133 0.64 20.47 3.11
C ALA A 133 -0.89 20.38 3.24
N GLU A 134 -1.53 19.42 2.56
CA GLU A 134 -2.99 19.28 2.52
C GLU A 134 -3.42 17.80 2.34
N LEU A 135 -3.14 16.97 3.34
CA LEU A 135 -3.61 15.57 3.36
C LEU A 135 -4.80 15.44 4.30
N THR A 136 -5.93 14.99 3.76
CA THR A 136 -7.10 14.63 4.54
C THR A 136 -7.25 13.12 4.56
N LEU A 137 -7.40 12.56 5.75
CA LEU A 137 -7.73 11.14 5.94
C LEU A 137 -9.18 11.00 6.31
N THR A 138 -9.89 10.08 5.67
CA THR A 138 -11.24 9.67 6.04
C THR A 138 -11.24 8.20 6.40
N VAL A 139 -11.70 7.86 7.59
CA VAL A 139 -11.84 6.48 8.05
C VAL A 139 -13.30 6.13 8.17
N GLY A 140 -13.70 5.08 7.46
CA GLY A 140 -15.01 4.45 7.62
C GLY A 140 -14.88 3.13 8.37
N GLU A 141 -15.50 3.01 9.52
CA GLU A 141 -15.53 1.77 10.29
C GLU A 141 -16.94 1.21 10.37
N ASN A 142 -17.05 -0.11 10.38
CA ASN A 142 -18.31 -0.86 10.40
C ASN A 142 -19.33 -0.35 9.37
N LEU A 143 -18.83 0.00 8.16
CA LEU A 143 -19.66 0.58 7.10
C LEU A 143 -20.86 -0.31 6.78
N SER A 144 -22.03 0.31 6.66
CA SER A 144 -23.35 -0.31 6.47
C SER A 144 -23.91 -1.11 7.67
N TYR A 145 -23.25 -1.10 8.83
CA TYR A 145 -23.76 -1.67 10.07
C TYR A 145 -24.37 -0.59 10.97
N PRO A 146 -25.20 -0.97 11.97
CA PRO A 146 -25.80 0.00 12.90
C PRO A 146 -24.81 0.86 13.68
N ASP A 147 -23.59 0.35 13.88
CA ASP A 147 -22.47 1.00 14.56
C ASP A 147 -21.48 1.64 13.57
N GLU A 148 -21.96 2.01 12.37
CA GLU A 148 -21.18 2.74 11.37
C GLU A 148 -20.68 4.08 11.92
N ARG A 149 -19.40 4.35 11.69
CA ARG A 149 -18.81 5.66 11.96
C ARG A 149 -17.89 6.06 10.81
N ILE A 150 -18.03 7.30 10.34
CA ILE A 150 -17.16 7.91 9.32
C ILE A 150 -16.54 9.17 9.93
N VAL A 151 -15.22 9.22 9.97
CA VAL A 151 -14.45 10.33 10.56
C VAL A 151 -13.45 10.84 9.55
N SER A 152 -13.37 12.16 9.38
CA SER A 152 -12.35 12.82 8.54
C SER A 152 -11.52 13.79 9.38
N GLY A 153 -10.24 13.94 9.03
CA GLY A 153 -9.34 14.85 9.71
C GLY A 153 -7.92 14.78 9.13
N SER A 154 -7.02 15.57 9.72
CA SER A 154 -5.59 15.49 9.41
C SER A 154 -4.99 14.14 9.87
N PRO A 155 -3.80 13.77 9.37
CA PRO A 155 -3.11 12.57 9.87
C PRO A 155 -2.97 12.53 11.39
N GLU A 156 -2.65 13.66 12.04
CA GLU A 156 -2.49 13.76 13.49
C GLU A 156 -3.82 13.55 14.22
N GLN A 157 -4.92 14.14 13.69
CA GLN A 157 -6.25 13.99 14.26
C GLN A 157 -6.76 12.55 14.19
N ILE A 158 -6.47 11.86 13.09
CA ILE A 158 -6.84 10.45 12.92
C ILE A 158 -5.92 9.54 13.77
N ALA A 159 -4.62 9.84 13.86
CA ALA A 159 -3.68 9.09 14.69
C ALA A 159 -4.03 9.11 16.18
N ALA A 160 -4.65 10.19 16.66
CA ALA A 160 -5.09 10.36 18.04
C ALA A 160 -6.38 9.59 18.40
N GLN A 161 -7.02 8.92 17.44
CA GLN A 161 -8.27 8.18 17.64
C GLN A 161 -8.05 6.66 17.64
N SER A 162 -9.09 5.94 18.06
CA SER A 162 -9.15 4.48 17.94
C SER A 162 -10.28 4.07 17.01
N PHE A 163 -10.04 3.02 16.24
CA PHE A 163 -10.98 2.52 15.23
C PHE A 163 -11.18 1.02 15.36
N ALA A 164 -12.37 0.55 14.99
CA ALA A 164 -12.70 -0.86 14.92
C ALA A 164 -11.83 -1.60 13.89
N PRO A 165 -11.58 -2.92 14.06
CA PRO A 165 -10.80 -3.71 13.11
C PRO A 165 -11.40 -3.75 11.70
N LEU A 166 -12.72 -3.61 11.56
CA LEU A 166 -13.40 -3.56 10.26
C LEU A 166 -13.44 -2.12 9.77
N SER A 167 -12.32 -1.64 9.25
CA SER A 167 -12.14 -0.25 8.81
C SER A 167 -11.53 -0.18 7.43
N LEU A 168 -11.88 0.90 6.73
CA LEU A 168 -11.31 1.32 5.45
C LEU A 168 -10.89 2.78 5.56
N MET A 169 -9.73 3.14 5.01
CA MET A 169 -9.24 4.52 5.00
C MET A 169 -9.19 5.05 3.56
N LEU A 170 -9.56 6.33 3.39
CA LEU A 170 -9.26 7.12 2.21
C LEU A 170 -8.23 8.18 2.60
N ALA A 171 -7.20 8.33 1.78
CA ALA A 171 -6.24 9.43 1.87
C ALA A 171 -6.45 10.33 0.64
N GLU A 172 -6.90 11.55 0.88
CA GLU A 172 -7.18 12.57 -0.14
C GLU A 172 -6.08 13.63 -0.06
N ASN A 173 -5.20 13.65 -1.07
CA ASN A 173 -4.08 14.58 -1.18
C ASN A 173 -4.45 15.67 -2.18
N ALA A 174 -4.72 16.87 -1.70
CA ALA A 174 -5.10 18.01 -2.54
C ALA A 174 -3.93 18.50 -3.42
N GLN A 175 -2.70 18.27 -2.96
CA GLN A 175 -1.49 18.62 -3.69
C GLN A 175 -0.60 17.37 -3.87
N PRO A 176 -0.98 16.43 -4.78
CA PRO A 176 -0.12 15.32 -5.11
C PRO A 176 1.19 15.90 -5.63
N GLU A 177 2.23 15.49 -4.99
CA GLU A 177 3.55 16.06 -4.97
C GLU A 177 4.01 16.76 -6.26
N ALA A 178 4.29 18.05 -6.17
CA ALA A 178 5.27 18.69 -7.00
C ALA A 178 6.66 18.16 -6.59
N ARG A 179 7.09 17.04 -7.18
CA ARG A 179 8.47 16.56 -6.98
C ARG A 179 9.46 17.65 -7.36
N PRO A 180 10.64 17.69 -6.72
CA PRO A 180 11.73 18.54 -7.19
C PRO A 180 12.06 18.30 -8.66
N TRP A 181 11.68 17.12 -9.19
CA TRP A 181 11.80 16.73 -10.58
C TRP A 181 10.56 15.96 -11.04
N PRO A 182 9.63 16.58 -11.81
CA PRO A 182 8.36 15.97 -12.20
C PRO A 182 8.48 14.91 -13.33
N TYR A 183 9.66 14.75 -13.91
CA TYR A 183 9.89 13.83 -15.02
C TYR A 183 10.25 12.42 -14.52
N LEU A 184 10.15 11.43 -15.42
CA LEU A 184 10.63 10.09 -15.11
C LEU A 184 12.14 10.14 -14.77
N PRO A 185 12.59 9.40 -13.74
CA PRO A 185 13.96 9.47 -13.27
C PRO A 185 14.91 8.86 -14.30
N ALA A 186 15.62 9.72 -15.01
CA ALA A 186 16.78 9.34 -15.81
C ALA A 186 17.66 10.58 -15.98
N GLY A 187 18.78 10.63 -15.27
CA GLY A 187 19.71 11.75 -15.34
C GLY A 187 19.17 13.01 -14.66
N LEU A 188 18.68 12.92 -13.43
CA LEU A 188 18.34 14.06 -12.61
C LEU A 188 19.46 15.10 -12.61
N PRO A 189 19.20 16.43 -12.67
CA PRO A 189 20.25 17.44 -12.62
C PRO A 189 21.16 17.28 -11.42
N ASP A 190 22.47 17.45 -11.64
CA ASP A 190 23.49 17.28 -10.60
C ASP A 190 23.31 18.22 -9.41
N GLU A 191 22.78 19.43 -9.65
CA GLU A 191 22.54 20.48 -8.65
C GLU A 191 21.41 20.13 -7.69
N LEU A 192 20.60 19.14 -7.98
CA LEU A 192 19.59 18.65 -7.06
C LEU A 192 20.19 17.80 -5.93
N PHE A 193 21.44 17.34 -6.07
CA PHE A 193 22.09 16.48 -5.08
C PHE A 193 23.04 17.27 -4.19
N GLU A 194 22.90 17.07 -2.90
CA GLU A 194 23.85 17.57 -1.91
C GLU A 194 25.16 16.79 -1.99
N ARG A 195 26.29 17.52 -1.96
CA ARG A 195 27.62 16.95 -1.93
C ARG A 195 28.35 17.48 -0.71
N LEU A 196 28.86 16.59 0.12
CA LEU A 196 29.63 16.94 1.30
C LEU A 196 31.14 16.82 1.01
N THR A 197 31.91 17.50 1.82
CA THR A 197 33.38 17.41 1.83
C THR A 197 33.77 16.38 2.87
N ASP A 198 34.64 15.47 2.52
CA ASP A 198 35.17 14.47 3.46
C ASP A 198 36.19 15.07 4.45
N ALA A 199 36.68 14.26 5.40
CA ALA A 199 37.63 14.69 6.42
C ALA A 199 38.99 15.15 5.85
N SER A 200 39.30 14.81 4.61
CA SER A 200 40.53 15.24 3.90
C SER A 200 40.36 16.55 3.13
N GLY A 201 39.14 17.16 3.17
CA GLY A 201 38.80 18.35 2.40
C GLY A 201 38.41 18.08 0.95
N LYS A 202 38.27 16.79 0.56
CA LYS A 202 37.87 16.39 -0.80
C LYS A 202 36.36 16.26 -0.87
N ILE A 203 35.76 16.79 -1.96
CA ILE A 203 34.33 16.65 -2.21
C ILE A 203 34.00 15.18 -2.51
N VAL A 204 32.98 14.64 -1.84
CA VAL A 204 32.46 13.28 -2.09
C VAL A 204 32.11 13.13 -3.57
N PRO A 205 32.64 12.08 -4.24
CA PRO A 205 32.37 11.85 -5.66
C PRO A 205 30.88 11.63 -5.90
N MET A 206 30.42 12.09 -7.06
CA MET A 206 29.06 11.88 -7.54
C MET A 206 29.10 11.46 -9.00
N THR A 207 28.32 10.44 -9.35
CA THR A 207 28.13 10.03 -10.74
C THR A 207 27.32 11.12 -11.47
N LYS A 208 27.82 11.58 -12.60
CA LYS A 208 27.21 12.66 -13.39
C LYS A 208 25.88 12.24 -14.02
N SER A 209 25.01 13.22 -14.25
CA SER A 209 23.64 13.01 -14.76
C SER A 209 23.59 12.15 -16.01
N GLU A 210 24.48 12.39 -16.99
CA GLU A 210 24.57 11.63 -18.24
C GLU A 210 24.91 10.15 -17.99
N VAL A 211 25.84 9.91 -17.06
CA VAL A 211 26.26 8.55 -16.68
C VAL A 211 25.13 7.86 -15.92
N ARG A 212 24.43 8.58 -15.01
CA ARG A 212 23.28 8.02 -14.29
C ARG A 212 22.15 7.64 -15.23
N ALA A 213 21.87 8.47 -16.24
CA ALA A 213 20.87 8.16 -17.26
C ALA A 213 21.20 6.85 -18.02
N ILE A 214 22.48 6.67 -18.37
CA ILE A 214 22.94 5.44 -19.03
C ILE A 214 22.82 4.24 -18.08
N ILE A 215 23.24 4.38 -16.82
CA ILE A 215 23.15 3.32 -15.80
C ILE A 215 21.70 2.89 -15.61
N THR A 216 20.80 3.83 -15.34
CA THR A 216 19.38 3.57 -15.11
C THR A 216 18.73 2.88 -16.30
N SER A 217 19.05 3.34 -17.53
CA SER A 217 18.60 2.71 -18.78
C SER A 217 19.12 1.26 -18.93
N LYS A 218 20.39 1.02 -18.63
CA LYS A 218 21.02 -0.31 -18.77
C LYS A 218 20.54 -1.29 -17.72
N LEU A 219 20.22 -0.83 -16.52
CA LEU A 219 19.66 -1.66 -15.44
C LEU A 219 18.26 -2.20 -15.77
N ARG A 220 17.53 -1.58 -16.70
CA ARG A 220 16.16 -2.00 -17.10
C ARG A 220 15.26 -2.25 -15.91
N LEU A 221 15.28 -1.33 -14.95
CA LEU A 221 14.51 -1.45 -13.72
C LEU A 221 13.01 -1.46 -14.03
N ARG A 222 12.30 -2.30 -13.30
CA ARG A 222 10.83 -2.32 -13.23
C ARG A 222 10.41 -1.72 -11.90
N GLU A 223 9.16 -1.31 -11.81
CA GLU A 223 8.60 -0.74 -10.57
C GLU A 223 8.85 -1.60 -9.32
N ASN A 224 8.88 -2.91 -9.45
CA ASN A 224 9.09 -3.88 -8.36
C ASN A 224 10.51 -4.47 -8.31
N SER A 225 11.48 -3.86 -8.97
CA SER A 225 12.86 -4.36 -8.98
C SER A 225 13.49 -4.33 -7.60
N ARG A 226 14.38 -5.29 -7.36
CA ARG A 226 15.22 -5.36 -6.17
C ARG A 226 16.67 -5.18 -6.59
N LEU A 227 17.32 -4.13 -6.06
CA LEU A 227 18.66 -3.74 -6.44
C LEU A 227 19.56 -3.67 -5.21
N LEU A 228 20.81 -4.14 -5.35
CA LEU A 228 21.90 -3.88 -4.41
C LEU A 228 22.95 -3.03 -5.10
N GLU A 229 23.24 -1.86 -4.53
CA GLU A 229 24.31 -0.97 -4.96
C GLU A 229 25.48 -1.05 -3.97
N ILE A 230 26.70 -1.15 -4.49
CA ILE A 230 27.91 -1.15 -3.69
C ILE A 230 28.72 0.10 -4.03
N GLY A 231 28.94 0.97 -3.03
CA GLY A 231 29.60 2.26 -3.21
C GLY A 231 28.64 3.34 -3.70
N SER A 232 27.68 3.75 -2.85
CA SER A 232 26.66 4.73 -3.25
C SER A 232 27.19 6.16 -3.43
N GLY A 233 28.33 6.49 -2.86
CA GLY A 233 28.83 7.86 -2.85
C GLY A 233 27.79 8.82 -2.25
N THR A 234 27.38 9.82 -3.03
CA THR A 234 26.32 10.77 -2.63
C THR A 234 24.90 10.17 -2.68
N GLY A 235 24.72 8.93 -3.14
CA GLY A 235 23.43 8.29 -3.34
C GLY A 235 22.68 8.73 -4.59
N SER A 236 23.34 9.40 -5.52
CA SER A 236 22.66 9.92 -6.71
C SER A 236 22.12 8.82 -7.64
N VAL A 237 22.83 7.70 -7.79
CA VAL A 237 22.35 6.52 -8.51
C VAL A 237 21.29 5.78 -7.69
N THR A 238 21.50 5.67 -6.35
CA THR A 238 20.53 5.07 -5.43
C THR A 238 19.14 5.74 -5.54
N VAL A 239 19.11 7.08 -5.54
CA VAL A 239 17.89 7.89 -5.68
C VAL A 239 17.19 7.56 -6.99
N GLU A 240 17.89 7.65 -8.13
CA GLU A 240 17.28 7.39 -9.44
C GLU A 240 16.79 5.94 -9.56
N ALA A 241 17.56 4.98 -9.03
CA ALA A 241 17.15 3.58 -9.00
C ALA A 241 15.91 3.36 -8.11
N ALA A 242 15.83 4.01 -6.95
CA ALA A 242 14.68 3.91 -6.06
C ALA A 242 13.44 4.55 -6.66
N LEU A 243 13.58 5.69 -7.32
CA LEU A 243 12.47 6.35 -8.04
C LEU A 243 11.96 5.49 -9.21
N ALA A 244 12.85 4.78 -9.92
CA ALA A 244 12.45 3.85 -10.98
C ALA A 244 11.80 2.58 -10.43
N ALA A 245 12.33 2.06 -9.31
CA ALA A 245 11.84 0.85 -8.64
C ALA A 245 10.93 1.19 -7.44
N TYR A 246 9.99 2.10 -7.62
CA TYR A 246 9.17 2.67 -6.55
C TYR A 246 8.30 1.65 -5.81
N ALA A 247 8.00 0.51 -6.41
CA ALA A 247 7.30 -0.64 -5.81
C ALA A 247 8.25 -1.77 -5.41
N GLY A 248 9.56 -1.54 -5.54
CA GLY A 248 10.62 -2.48 -5.25
C GLY A 248 11.39 -2.15 -3.99
N HIS A 249 12.70 -2.45 -4.03
CA HIS A 249 13.60 -2.13 -2.92
C HIS A 249 15.03 -1.93 -3.41
N VAL A 250 15.70 -0.89 -2.92
CA VAL A 250 17.11 -0.62 -3.20
C VAL A 250 17.88 -0.66 -1.88
N TRP A 251 18.88 -1.52 -1.82
CA TRP A 251 19.88 -1.53 -0.74
C TRP A 251 21.13 -0.88 -1.24
N THR A 252 21.78 -0.09 -0.39
CA THR A 252 23.07 0.50 -0.74
C THR A 252 24.07 0.36 0.39
N LEU A 253 25.35 0.17 0.03
CA LEU A 253 26.47 0.06 0.95
C LEU A 253 27.48 1.16 0.62
N GLU A 254 27.99 1.85 1.64
CA GLU A 254 29.00 2.90 1.50
C GLU A 254 29.95 2.86 2.72
N LEU A 255 31.24 2.99 2.47
CA LEU A 255 32.26 2.97 3.53
C LEU A 255 32.54 4.36 4.10
N ASN A 256 32.51 5.39 3.25
CA ASN A 256 32.85 6.75 3.66
C ASN A 256 31.69 7.39 4.47
N PRO A 257 31.91 7.78 5.74
CA PRO A 257 30.84 8.34 6.59
C PRO A 257 30.22 9.62 6.04
N GLN A 258 31.01 10.49 5.38
CA GLN A 258 30.51 11.72 4.77
C GLN A 258 29.66 11.42 3.55
N ALA A 259 30.04 10.42 2.75
CA ALA A 259 29.24 9.92 1.65
C ALA A 259 27.92 9.30 2.15
N GLN A 260 27.95 8.48 3.22
CA GLN A 260 26.74 7.97 3.85
C GLN A 260 25.80 9.11 4.29
N THR A 261 26.36 10.17 4.88
CA THR A 261 25.57 11.32 5.33
C THR A 261 24.93 12.05 4.13
N ALA A 262 25.71 12.30 3.05
CA ALA A 262 25.19 12.90 1.84
C ALA A 262 24.11 12.02 1.19
N CYS A 263 24.35 10.70 1.12
CA CYS A 263 23.37 9.74 0.60
C CYS A 263 22.04 9.79 1.38
N ARG A 264 22.08 9.77 2.72
CA ARG A 264 20.87 9.85 3.56
C ARG A 264 20.11 11.15 3.35
N ARG A 265 20.80 12.28 3.24
CA ARG A 265 20.17 13.59 2.98
C ARG A 265 19.50 13.61 1.61
N ASN A 266 20.22 13.12 0.60
CA ASN A 266 19.66 13.03 -0.73
C ASN A 266 18.46 12.08 -0.80
N LEU A 267 18.51 10.91 -0.15
CA LEU A 267 17.38 9.99 -0.06
C LEU A 267 16.16 10.59 0.67
N ALA A 268 16.39 11.43 1.69
CA ALA A 268 15.32 12.11 2.41
C ALA A 268 14.67 13.25 1.59
N LYS A 269 15.39 13.80 0.62
CA LYS A 269 14.92 14.87 -0.25
C LYS A 269 14.02 14.35 -1.38
N PHE A 270 14.22 13.10 -1.82
CA PHE A 270 13.50 12.47 -2.93
C PHE A 270 12.58 11.34 -2.48
#